data_ee90ea1a628e24c5e0b039c977e76f2c
#
_entry.id   ee90ea1a628e24c5e0b039c977e76f2c
#
_cell.length_a   1.000
_cell.length_b   1.000
_cell.length_c   1.000
_cell.angle_alpha   90.00
_cell.angle_beta   90.00
_cell.angle_gamma   90.00
#
_symmetry.space_group_name_H-M   'P 1'
#
loop_
_entity.id
_entity.type
_entity.pdbx_description
1 polymer ?
#
loop_
_entity_poly.entity_id
_entity_poly.type
_entity_poly.pdbx_seq_one_letter_code
_entity_poly.pdbx_strand_id
1 'polypeptide(L)'
;MKLEKIRVAVLSVGDQQYPQDELGLAIDRVRTAVRKMECVSEAVFAKIMNDADATAAEQELKDQHFDAIVVNYVSWHITPYVMRTLKHFREVPVLVWGIGGHTDSIGKLHAPAAGAGVTAICPLLREMGYRWELILEKPDEALRAADAEMFL
;
A
#
# COMPACT_ATOMS: atom_id res chain seq x y z
N MET A 1 21.51 16.56 10.99
CA MET A 1 21.05 16.60 9.58
C MET A 1 19.53 16.69 9.63
N LYS A 2 18.93 17.70 9.03
CA LYS A 2 17.47 17.82 8.99
C LYS A 2 16.99 16.82 7.91
N LEU A 3 16.21 15.83 8.29
CA LEU A 3 15.58 14.94 7.30
C LEU A 3 14.75 15.81 6.35
N GLU A 4 15.01 15.67 5.07
CA GLU A 4 14.17 16.29 4.04
C GLU A 4 12.79 15.66 4.11
N LYS A 5 11.75 16.48 4.22
CA LYS A 5 10.39 15.98 4.35
C LYS A 5 9.80 15.73 2.98
N ILE A 6 9.17 14.58 2.82
CA ILE A 6 8.63 14.09 1.56
C ILE A 6 7.10 14.10 1.52
N ARG A 7 6.56 14.11 0.32
CA ARG A 7 5.13 13.95 0.02
C ARG A 7 4.87 12.55 -0.54
N VAL A 8 3.94 11.81 0.07
CA VAL A 8 3.68 10.40 -0.26
C VAL A 8 2.24 10.18 -0.75
N ALA A 9 2.05 9.35 -1.78
CA ALA A 9 0.75 8.74 -2.07
C ALA A 9 0.67 7.36 -1.40
N VAL A 10 -0.45 7.05 -0.75
CA VAL A 10 -0.74 5.74 -0.17
C VAL A 10 -1.95 5.14 -0.86
N LEU A 11 -1.72 4.11 -1.66
CA LEU A 11 -2.74 3.35 -2.36
C LEU A 11 -3.09 2.12 -1.53
N SER A 12 -4.22 2.12 -0.83
CA SER A 12 -4.71 0.95 -0.12
C SER A 12 -5.50 0.07 -1.07
N VAL A 13 -5.00 -1.12 -1.36
CA VAL A 13 -5.53 -2.02 -2.40
C VAL A 13 -6.04 -3.32 -1.82
N GLY A 14 -7.20 -3.74 -2.27
CA GLY A 14 -7.86 -4.97 -1.87
C GLY A 14 -9.04 -5.27 -2.78
N ASP A 15 -9.82 -6.28 -2.44
CA ASP A 15 -10.99 -6.69 -3.21
C ASP A 15 -12.27 -6.49 -2.41
N GLN A 16 -13.29 -5.95 -3.07
CA GLN A 16 -14.59 -5.68 -2.45
C GLN A 16 -15.34 -6.93 -1.97
N GLN A 17 -14.91 -8.13 -2.36
CA GLN A 17 -15.49 -9.40 -1.93
C GLN A 17 -15.04 -9.82 -0.52
N TYR A 18 -13.98 -9.23 0.01
CA TYR A 18 -13.53 -9.47 1.39
C TYR A 18 -14.33 -8.61 2.39
N PRO A 19 -14.42 -9.03 3.66
CA PRO A 19 -15.09 -8.24 4.70
C PRO A 19 -14.51 -6.82 4.82
N GLN A 20 -15.31 -5.82 4.49
CA GLN A 20 -14.82 -4.45 4.34
C GLN A 20 -14.47 -3.78 5.67
N ASP A 21 -15.05 -4.18 6.77
CA ASP A 21 -14.70 -3.75 8.13
C ASP A 21 -13.30 -4.22 8.51
N GLU A 22 -12.95 -5.48 8.23
CA GLU A 22 -11.61 -6.03 8.47
C GLU A 22 -10.55 -5.32 7.61
N LEU A 23 -10.85 -5.12 6.31
CA LEU A 23 -9.95 -4.37 5.42
C LEU A 23 -9.80 -2.92 5.87
N GLY A 24 -10.86 -2.29 6.36
CA GLY A 24 -10.83 -0.93 6.90
C GLY A 24 -9.87 -0.79 8.07
N LEU A 25 -9.88 -1.74 9.01
CA LEU A 25 -8.93 -1.76 10.13
C LEU A 25 -7.47 -1.86 9.66
N ALA A 26 -7.20 -2.72 8.68
CA ALA A 26 -5.86 -2.87 8.10
C ALA A 26 -5.41 -1.58 7.39
N ILE A 27 -6.29 -0.93 6.64
CA ILE A 27 -6.03 0.36 5.98
C ILE A 27 -5.70 1.43 7.01
N ASP A 28 -6.49 1.54 8.08
CA ASP A 28 -6.32 2.57 9.11
C ASP A 28 -5.02 2.40 9.91
N ARG A 29 -4.57 1.16 10.11
CA ARG A 29 -3.26 0.88 10.73
C ARG A 29 -2.12 1.49 9.91
N VAL A 30 -2.08 1.25 8.60
CA VAL A 30 -1.04 1.80 7.73
C VAL A 30 -1.17 3.32 7.58
N ARG A 31 -2.37 3.85 7.42
CA ARG A 31 -2.61 5.30 7.39
C ARG A 31 -2.08 5.99 8.65
N THR A 32 -2.35 5.40 9.80
CA THR A 32 -1.88 5.94 11.08
C THR A 32 -0.36 5.85 11.19
N ALA A 33 0.25 4.76 10.75
CA ALA A 33 1.70 4.60 10.74
C ALA A 33 2.37 5.65 9.84
N VAL A 34 1.92 5.80 8.60
CA VAL A 34 2.48 6.77 7.64
C VAL A 34 2.37 8.20 8.15
N ARG A 35 1.22 8.58 8.74
CA ARG A 35 1.04 9.94 9.30
C ARG A 35 1.95 10.26 10.47
N LYS A 36 2.50 9.24 11.15
CA LYS A 36 3.42 9.40 12.29
C LYS A 36 4.88 9.38 11.89
N MET A 37 5.21 9.07 10.64
CA MET A 37 6.60 9.06 10.15
C MET A 37 7.16 10.48 10.12
N GLU A 38 8.35 10.64 10.71
CA GLU A 38 8.98 11.95 10.79
C GLU A 38 9.41 12.48 9.41
N CYS A 39 9.73 11.60 8.47
CA CYS A 39 10.11 11.98 7.12
C CYS A 39 8.90 12.47 6.27
N VAL A 40 7.66 12.15 6.63
CA VAL A 40 6.49 12.50 5.83
C VAL A 40 5.94 13.89 6.19
N SER A 41 5.90 14.80 5.21
CA SER A 41 5.27 16.13 5.35
C SER A 41 3.78 16.10 5.03
N GLU A 42 3.42 15.32 4.02
CA GLU A 42 2.04 15.18 3.53
C GLU A 42 1.81 13.76 3.02
N ALA A 43 0.67 13.17 3.34
CA ALA A 43 0.25 11.89 2.79
C ALA A 43 -1.14 12.00 2.17
N VAL A 44 -1.24 11.63 0.89
CA VAL A 44 -2.50 11.54 0.15
C VAL A 44 -2.92 10.07 0.09
N PHE A 45 -4.18 9.78 0.43
CA PHE A 45 -4.68 8.41 0.57
C PHE A 45 -5.76 8.12 -0.46
N ALA A 46 -5.55 7.08 -1.26
CA ALA A 46 -6.56 6.53 -2.16
C ALA A 46 -6.86 5.07 -1.79
N LYS A 47 -8.09 4.63 -2.05
CA LYS A 47 -8.54 3.25 -1.87
C LYS A 47 -8.91 2.66 -3.22
N ILE A 48 -8.45 1.44 -3.51
CA ILE A 48 -8.68 0.74 -4.77
C ILE A 48 -9.19 -0.66 -4.45
N MET A 49 -10.52 -0.85 -4.50
CA MET A 49 -11.19 -2.13 -4.23
C MET A 49 -11.86 -2.71 -5.48
N ASN A 50 -12.03 -1.91 -6.53
CA ASN A 50 -12.69 -2.27 -7.77
C ASN A 50 -12.24 -1.35 -8.92
N ASP A 51 -12.81 -1.55 -10.12
CA ASP A 51 -12.48 -0.78 -11.31
C ASP A 51 -12.83 0.72 -11.20
N ALA A 52 -13.95 1.04 -10.57
CA ALA A 52 -14.36 2.44 -10.36
C ALA A 52 -13.40 3.19 -9.43
N ASP A 53 -12.99 2.54 -8.32
CA ASP A 53 -12.00 3.09 -7.41
C ASP A 53 -10.66 3.30 -8.13
N ALA A 54 -10.24 2.35 -8.98
CA ALA A 54 -9.00 2.47 -9.76
C ALA A 54 -9.03 3.68 -10.71
N THR A 55 -10.18 3.91 -11.36
CA THR A 55 -10.38 5.07 -12.24
C THR A 55 -10.35 6.37 -11.44
N ALA A 56 -11.02 6.41 -10.30
CA ALA A 56 -11.03 7.58 -9.42
C ALA A 56 -9.64 7.93 -8.89
N ALA A 57 -8.89 6.92 -8.42
CA ALA A 57 -7.52 7.10 -7.93
C ALA A 57 -6.58 7.59 -9.05
N GLU A 58 -6.67 7.05 -10.25
CA GLU A 58 -5.91 7.54 -11.41
C GLU A 58 -6.21 9.01 -11.69
N GLN A 59 -7.48 9.39 -11.77
CA GLN A 59 -7.89 10.76 -12.07
C GLN A 59 -7.45 11.75 -10.99
N GLU A 60 -7.53 11.36 -9.73
CA GLU A 60 -7.15 12.20 -8.59
C GLU A 60 -5.63 12.43 -8.52
N LEU A 61 -4.83 11.40 -8.80
CA LEU A 61 -3.40 11.42 -8.48
C LEU A 61 -2.48 11.71 -9.66
N LYS A 62 -2.86 11.38 -10.90
CA LYS A 62 -1.99 11.38 -12.09
C LYS A 62 -1.25 12.68 -12.38
N ASP A 63 -1.82 13.81 -12.00
CA ASP A 63 -1.27 15.15 -12.25
C ASP A 63 -0.60 15.75 -10.98
N GLN A 64 -0.48 14.97 -9.92
CA GLN A 64 0.17 15.38 -8.68
C GLN A 64 1.64 14.93 -8.65
N HIS A 65 2.44 15.60 -7.84
CA HIS A 65 3.83 15.21 -7.58
C HIS A 65 3.93 14.46 -6.25
N PHE A 66 4.66 13.35 -6.25
CA PHE A 66 5.00 12.57 -5.05
C PHE A 66 6.47 12.19 -5.07
N ASP A 67 7.08 12.16 -3.88
CA ASP A 67 8.46 11.73 -3.70
C ASP A 67 8.55 10.20 -3.53
N ALA A 68 7.47 9.58 -3.02
CA ALA A 68 7.34 8.13 -2.91
C ALA A 68 5.87 7.69 -2.99
N ILE A 69 5.65 6.42 -3.35
CA ILE A 69 4.33 5.79 -3.35
C ILE A 69 4.37 4.55 -2.46
N VAL A 70 3.39 4.43 -1.58
CA VAL A 70 3.12 3.22 -0.78
C VAL A 70 1.94 2.48 -1.38
N VAL A 71 2.13 1.26 -1.85
CA VAL A 71 1.05 0.36 -2.27
C VAL A 71 0.77 -0.60 -1.12
N ASN A 72 -0.27 -0.29 -0.35
CA ASN A 72 -0.67 -1.05 0.82
C ASN A 72 -1.67 -2.15 0.43
N TYR A 73 -1.19 -3.39 0.34
CA TYR A 73 -2.04 -4.55 0.10
C TYR A 73 -2.71 -5.01 1.39
N VAL A 74 -4.04 -4.90 1.45
CA VAL A 74 -4.85 -5.37 2.58
C VAL A 74 -5.59 -6.67 2.28
N SER A 75 -5.70 -7.06 1.00
CA SER A 75 -6.17 -8.37 0.53
C SER A 75 -5.58 -8.71 -0.83
N TRP A 76 -5.95 -9.87 -1.40
CA TRP A 76 -5.75 -10.12 -2.82
C TRP A 76 -6.41 -9.03 -3.68
N HIS A 77 -5.82 -8.73 -4.83
CA HIS A 77 -6.29 -7.66 -5.70
C HIS A 77 -5.92 -7.90 -7.17
N ILE A 78 -6.71 -7.35 -8.07
CA ILE A 78 -6.45 -7.38 -9.51
C ILE A 78 -5.34 -6.36 -9.84
N THR A 79 -4.14 -6.84 -10.08
CA THR A 79 -2.94 -6.03 -10.33
C THR A 79 -3.12 -4.90 -11.37
N PRO A 80 -3.81 -5.09 -12.52
CA PRO A 80 -4.08 -4.02 -13.47
C PRO A 80 -4.73 -2.77 -12.88
N TYR A 81 -5.54 -2.88 -11.83
CA TYR A 81 -6.20 -1.72 -11.23
C TYR A 81 -5.19 -0.79 -10.55
N VAL A 82 -4.23 -1.33 -9.82
CA VAL A 82 -3.18 -0.53 -9.19
C VAL A 82 -2.22 0.05 -10.22
N MET A 83 -1.91 -0.72 -11.26
CA MET A 83 -1.02 -0.28 -12.32
C MET A 83 -1.58 0.89 -13.14
N ARG A 84 -2.90 1.09 -13.13
CA ARG A 84 -3.56 2.23 -13.77
C ARG A 84 -3.08 3.56 -13.19
N THR A 85 -2.84 3.62 -11.88
CA THR A 85 -2.25 4.80 -11.22
C THR A 85 -0.72 4.79 -11.33
N LEU A 86 -0.07 3.65 -11.05
CA LEU A 86 1.40 3.58 -10.99
C LEU A 86 2.08 3.94 -12.31
N LYS A 87 1.46 3.68 -13.47
CA LYS A 87 2.05 3.99 -14.79
C LYS A 87 2.43 5.47 -14.96
N HIS A 88 1.81 6.37 -14.22
CA HIS A 88 2.09 7.81 -14.24
C HIS A 88 3.31 8.21 -13.38
N PHE A 89 3.86 7.28 -12.58
CA PHE A 89 4.87 7.54 -11.56
C PHE A 89 6.08 6.60 -11.69
N ARG A 90 6.57 6.38 -12.92
CA ARG A 90 7.63 5.38 -13.17
C ARG A 90 8.95 5.66 -12.48
N GLU A 91 9.28 6.94 -12.31
CA GLU A 91 10.52 7.38 -11.66
C GLU A 91 10.38 7.52 -10.13
N VAL A 92 9.16 7.40 -9.61
CA VAL A 92 8.88 7.52 -8.18
C VAL A 92 9.10 6.17 -7.50
N PRO A 93 9.86 6.10 -6.40
CA PRO A 93 10.06 4.85 -5.67
C PRO A 93 8.75 4.33 -5.07
N VAL A 94 8.60 3.01 -5.10
CA VAL A 94 7.38 2.32 -4.67
C VAL A 94 7.68 1.39 -3.50
N LEU A 95 7.05 1.62 -2.36
CA LEU A 95 7.01 0.67 -1.25
C LEU A 95 5.77 -0.22 -1.40
N VAL A 96 5.96 -1.52 -1.60
CA VAL A 96 4.88 -2.51 -1.54
C VAL A 96 4.75 -2.98 -0.10
N TRP A 97 3.61 -2.72 0.55
CA TRP A 97 3.38 -3.04 1.95
C TRP A 97 2.16 -3.94 2.11
N GLY A 98 2.41 -5.24 2.28
CA GLY A 98 1.37 -6.24 2.45
C GLY A 98 1.04 -6.50 3.92
N ILE A 99 -0.24 -6.57 4.27
CA ILE A 99 -0.72 -6.85 5.62
C ILE A 99 -1.07 -8.32 5.78
N GLY A 100 -0.48 -8.98 6.78
CA GLY A 100 -0.53 -10.43 6.94
C GLY A 100 -1.82 -11.03 7.51
N GLY A 101 -2.79 -10.21 7.91
CA GLY A 101 -4.02 -10.66 8.54
C GLY A 101 -3.99 -10.57 10.07
N HIS A 102 -4.96 -11.23 10.72
CA HIS A 102 -5.08 -11.26 12.18
C HIS A 102 -5.72 -12.57 12.67
N THR A 103 -5.50 -12.90 13.92
CA THR A 103 -6.15 -14.02 14.61
C THR A 103 -7.28 -13.48 15.48
N ASP A 104 -8.46 -14.08 15.38
CA ASP A 104 -9.61 -13.69 16.19
C ASP A 104 -9.55 -14.26 17.62
N SER A 105 -10.54 -13.90 18.45
CA SER A 105 -10.60 -14.29 19.85
C SER A 105 -10.74 -15.80 20.10
N ILE A 106 -11.10 -16.56 19.08
CA ILE A 106 -11.19 -18.04 19.13
C ILE A 106 -10.00 -18.74 18.47
N GLY A 107 -8.97 -17.98 18.08
CA GLY A 107 -7.74 -18.52 17.47
C GLY A 107 -7.82 -18.80 15.98
N LYS A 108 -8.85 -18.32 15.28
CA LYS A 108 -8.96 -18.47 13.82
C LYS A 108 -8.21 -17.36 13.12
N LEU A 109 -7.32 -17.74 12.19
CA LEU A 109 -6.59 -16.80 11.35
C LEU A 109 -7.50 -16.27 10.22
N HIS A 110 -7.60 -14.95 10.14
CA HIS A 110 -8.21 -14.20 9.04
C HIS A 110 -7.10 -13.62 8.16
N ALA A 111 -6.84 -14.27 7.02
CA ALA A 111 -5.78 -13.87 6.10
C ALA A 111 -6.39 -13.56 4.73
N PRO A 112 -6.64 -12.27 4.41
CA PRO A 112 -7.32 -11.87 3.18
C PRO A 112 -6.40 -11.92 1.94
N ALA A 113 -5.41 -12.78 1.95
CA ALA A 113 -4.51 -13.09 0.84
C ALA A 113 -3.73 -11.88 0.27
N ALA A 114 -3.37 -10.92 1.11
CA ALA A 114 -2.52 -9.79 0.70
C ALA A 114 -1.19 -10.26 0.09
N GLY A 115 -0.60 -11.34 0.62
CA GLY A 115 0.62 -11.94 0.08
C GLY A 115 0.49 -12.39 -1.38
N ALA A 116 -0.69 -12.86 -1.81
CA ALA A 116 -0.93 -13.23 -3.22
C ALA A 116 -0.93 -11.98 -4.12
N GLY A 117 -1.52 -10.87 -3.67
CA GLY A 117 -1.46 -9.59 -4.39
C GLY A 117 -0.03 -9.07 -4.54
N VAL A 118 0.74 -9.14 -3.45
CA VAL A 118 2.15 -8.75 -3.42
C VAL A 118 2.99 -9.59 -4.38
N THR A 119 2.82 -10.92 -4.41
CA THR A 119 3.56 -11.81 -5.33
C THR A 119 3.21 -11.56 -6.79
N ALA A 120 2.03 -11.04 -7.08
CA ALA A 120 1.63 -10.70 -8.44
C ALA A 120 2.25 -9.37 -8.92
N ILE A 121 2.36 -8.36 -8.07
CA ILE A 121 2.84 -7.04 -8.48
C ILE A 121 4.37 -6.95 -8.51
N CYS A 122 5.09 -7.57 -7.58
CA CYS A 122 6.53 -7.41 -7.45
C CYS A 122 7.34 -7.81 -8.72
N PRO A 123 7.06 -8.95 -9.38
CA PRO A 123 7.71 -9.27 -10.65
C PRO A 123 7.44 -8.23 -11.73
N LEU A 124 6.22 -7.71 -11.81
CA LEU A 124 5.82 -6.71 -12.79
C LEU A 124 6.57 -5.38 -12.57
N LEU A 125 6.67 -4.92 -11.33
CA LEU A 125 7.45 -3.71 -11.00
C LEU A 125 8.92 -3.86 -11.40
N ARG A 126 9.51 -5.05 -11.18
CA ARG A 126 10.87 -5.36 -11.58
C ARG A 126 11.05 -5.30 -13.10
N GLU A 127 10.19 -5.98 -13.86
CA GLU A 127 10.24 -6.01 -15.32
C GLU A 127 10.03 -4.62 -15.93
N MET A 128 9.19 -3.81 -15.31
CA MET A 128 8.94 -2.44 -15.74
C MET A 128 10.00 -1.43 -15.28
N GLY A 129 11.01 -1.85 -14.52
CA GLY A 129 12.13 -1.01 -14.09
C GLY A 129 11.82 -0.02 -12.96
N TYR A 130 10.79 -0.28 -12.15
CA TYR A 130 10.53 0.53 -10.96
C TYR A 130 11.62 0.33 -9.90
N ARG A 131 11.97 1.38 -9.18
CA ARG A 131 12.66 1.27 -7.90
C ARG A 131 11.63 0.92 -6.83
N TRP A 132 11.75 -0.24 -6.20
CA TRP A 132 10.75 -0.72 -5.25
C TRP A 132 11.36 -1.57 -4.14
N GLU A 133 10.68 -1.60 -3.02
CA GLU A 133 10.95 -2.46 -1.87
C GLU A 133 9.67 -3.15 -1.39
N LEU A 134 9.83 -4.23 -0.65
CA LEU A 134 8.74 -5.03 -0.12
C LEU A 134 8.82 -5.13 1.41
N ILE A 135 7.71 -4.80 2.06
CA ILE A 135 7.41 -5.20 3.42
C ILE A 135 6.17 -6.10 3.40
N LEU A 136 6.31 -7.33 3.86
CA LEU A 136 5.19 -8.23 4.10
C LEU A 136 5.11 -8.50 5.60
N GLU A 137 4.03 -8.00 6.21
CA GLU A 137 3.77 -8.16 7.63
C GLU A 137 3.27 -9.58 7.93
N LYS A 138 3.67 -10.12 9.06
CA LYS A 138 3.10 -11.36 9.56
C LYS A 138 1.78 -11.10 10.29
N PRO A 139 0.89 -12.10 10.36
CA PRO A 139 -0.32 -11.98 11.16
C PRO A 139 0.00 -11.61 12.62
N ASP A 140 -0.82 -10.74 13.20
CA ASP A 140 -0.78 -10.33 14.61
C ASP A 140 0.50 -9.58 15.05
N GLU A 141 1.46 -9.37 14.17
CA GLU A 141 2.66 -8.58 14.49
C GLU A 141 2.41 -7.08 14.34
N ALA A 142 3.20 -6.29 15.07
CA ALA A 142 3.23 -4.84 14.91
C ALA A 142 3.76 -4.47 13.51
N LEU A 143 3.26 -3.39 12.92
CA LEU A 143 3.75 -2.91 11.63
C LEU A 143 5.22 -2.50 11.72
N ARG A 144 6.00 -2.89 10.71
CA ARG A 144 7.41 -2.49 10.56
C ARG A 144 7.52 -1.07 10.00
N ALA A 145 6.90 -0.12 10.71
CA ALA A 145 6.86 1.28 10.28
C ALA A 145 8.26 1.91 10.17
N ALA A 146 9.20 1.53 11.02
CA ALA A 146 10.58 2.01 10.94
C ALA A 146 11.29 1.55 9.66
N ASP A 147 11.04 0.31 9.20
CA ASP A 147 11.60 -0.18 7.92
C ASP A 147 10.99 0.58 6.74
N ALA A 148 9.69 0.87 6.80
CA ALA A 148 9.01 1.67 5.79
C ALA A 148 9.57 3.10 5.75
N GLU A 149 9.80 3.73 6.90
CA GLU A 149 10.36 5.07 6.99
C GLU A 149 11.82 5.14 6.49
N MET A 150 12.60 4.08 6.67
CA MET A 150 13.96 4.02 6.10
C MET A 150 13.97 3.93 4.57
N PHE A 151 12.94 3.36 3.97
CA PHE A 151 12.82 3.30 2.51
C PHE A 151 12.38 4.66 1.93
N LEU A 152 11.47 5.33 2.62
CA LEU A 152 10.90 6.60 2.21
C LEU A 152 11.88 7.76 2.38
#